data_4f7c355c2970f9c3d7da2729e69c2d0d
#
_entry.id   4f7c355c2970f9c3d7da2729e69c2d0d
#
_cell.length_a   1.000
_cell.length_b   1.000
_cell.length_c   1.000
_cell.angle_alpha   90.00
_cell.angle_beta   90.00
_cell.angle_gamma   90.00
#
_symmetry.space_group_name_H-M   'P 1'
#
loop_
_entity.id
_entity.type
_entity.pdbx_description
1 polymer ?
#
loop_
_entity_poly.entity_id
_entity_poly.type
_entity_poly.pdbx_seq_one_letter_code
_entity_poly.pdbx_strand_id
1 'polypeptide(L)'
;MTPPWSALGRPAAGVIHLMPFLLPTRFCDSTDPAIVALAAQLVPPDTSAAEAAKRVRDWTRREVVYTLDVKERRASDTLSTREGMCTNKANLQVAVLRAAGIPAGYVMCHVTKEAFKCEALLDELYETISEPTIHCFCAAYIPEHQTFRHYDATEKERASPSENWLLAEDEATGETRCRL
;
A
#
# COMPACT_ATOMS: atom_id res chain seq x y z
N MET A 1 -20.31 -0.91 15.87
CA MET A 1 -20.80 -1.65 14.70
C MET A 1 -19.77 -2.71 14.33
N THR A 2 -20.16 -3.97 14.27
CA THR A 2 -19.30 -5.06 13.81
C THR A 2 -19.14 -4.94 12.28
N PRO A 3 -17.93 -5.02 11.75
CA PRO A 3 -17.71 -4.94 10.31
C PRO A 3 -18.39 -6.12 9.59
N PRO A 4 -18.84 -5.95 8.33
CA PRO A 4 -19.64 -6.93 7.59
C PRO A 4 -18.96 -8.31 7.39
N TRP A 5 -17.62 -8.39 7.52
CA TRP A 5 -16.84 -9.64 7.46
C TRP A 5 -16.74 -10.41 8.78
N SER A 6 -17.30 -9.92 9.91
CA SER A 6 -17.36 -10.67 11.17
C SER A 6 -18.30 -11.89 11.08
N ALA A 7 -19.05 -12.03 10.00
CA ALA A 7 -19.93 -13.17 9.72
C ALA A 7 -19.25 -14.32 8.95
N LEU A 8 -17.96 -14.22 8.63
CA LEU A 8 -17.22 -15.29 7.94
C LEU A 8 -17.02 -16.45 8.92
N GLY A 9 -17.88 -17.46 8.81
CA GLY A 9 -17.76 -18.73 9.49
C GLY A 9 -16.41 -19.41 9.23
N ARG A 10 -16.09 -20.49 9.96
CA ARG A 10 -14.85 -21.27 9.79
C ARG A 10 -14.60 -21.56 8.30
N PRO A 11 -13.42 -21.19 7.75
CA PRO A 11 -13.13 -21.42 6.35
C PRO A 11 -13.09 -22.92 6.04
N ALA A 12 -13.75 -23.31 4.94
CA ALA A 12 -13.54 -24.60 4.32
C ALA A 12 -12.09 -24.73 3.81
N ALA A 13 -11.56 -25.95 3.71
CA ALA A 13 -10.20 -26.18 3.23
C ALA A 13 -9.98 -25.48 1.86
N GLY A 14 -9.02 -24.56 1.79
CA GLY A 14 -8.72 -23.72 0.61
C GLY A 14 -9.10 -22.24 0.76
N VAL A 15 -9.76 -21.85 1.86
CA VAL A 15 -10.12 -20.44 2.12
C VAL A 15 -8.94 -19.69 2.74
N ILE A 16 -8.61 -18.53 2.20
CA ILE A 16 -7.60 -17.64 2.77
C ILE A 16 -8.03 -17.21 4.18
N HIS A 17 -7.19 -17.47 5.18
CA HIS A 17 -7.45 -17.02 6.54
C HIS A 17 -7.14 -15.52 6.65
N LEU A 18 -8.16 -14.67 6.61
CA LEU A 18 -8.02 -13.21 6.50
C LEU A 18 -7.69 -12.50 7.82
N MET A 19 -7.87 -13.14 8.97
CA MET A 19 -7.65 -12.52 10.27
C MET A 19 -6.25 -11.90 10.46
N PRO A 20 -5.14 -12.55 10.07
CA PRO A 20 -3.81 -11.95 10.21
C PRO A 20 -3.65 -10.63 9.44
N PHE A 21 -4.43 -10.46 8.37
CA PHE A 21 -4.40 -9.26 7.53
C PHE A 21 -5.26 -8.10 8.07
N LEU A 22 -5.91 -8.29 9.23
CA LEU A 22 -6.68 -7.27 9.94
C LEU A 22 -5.98 -6.80 11.22
N LEU A 23 -5.04 -7.59 11.74
CA LEU A 23 -4.41 -7.31 13.03
C LEU A 23 -3.34 -6.22 12.92
N PRO A 24 -3.23 -5.35 13.95
CA PRO A 24 -2.11 -4.42 14.04
C PRO A 24 -0.79 -5.16 14.25
N THR A 25 0.31 -4.53 13.86
CA THR A 25 1.68 -4.98 14.18
C THR A 25 2.49 -3.80 14.72
N ARG A 26 3.74 -4.07 15.16
CA ARG A 26 4.62 -3.02 15.68
C ARG A 26 4.72 -1.80 14.75
N PHE A 27 4.82 -2.01 13.44
CA PHE A 27 4.95 -0.94 12.47
C PHE A 27 3.62 -0.56 11.80
N CYS A 28 2.72 -1.54 11.64
CA CYS A 28 1.37 -1.34 11.14
C CYS A 28 0.42 -1.13 12.33
N ASP A 29 0.50 0.03 12.94
CA ASP A 29 -0.27 0.42 14.13
C ASP A 29 -1.68 0.89 13.75
N SER A 30 -2.45 0.01 13.10
CA SER A 30 -3.79 0.30 12.56
C SER A 30 -4.83 0.71 13.63
N THR A 31 -4.51 0.57 14.92
CA THR A 31 -5.33 1.03 16.04
C THR A 31 -4.96 2.42 16.55
N ASP A 32 -3.92 3.04 16.00
CA ASP A 32 -3.56 4.41 16.35
C ASP A 32 -4.71 5.37 16.04
N PRO A 33 -5.07 6.30 16.95
CA PRO A 33 -6.20 7.21 16.77
C PRO A 33 -6.13 8.06 15.48
N ALA A 34 -4.93 8.50 15.06
CA ALA A 34 -4.77 9.27 13.83
C ALA A 34 -5.00 8.40 12.58
N ILE A 35 -4.55 7.14 12.61
CA ILE A 35 -4.81 6.16 11.54
C ILE A 35 -6.30 5.85 11.45
N VAL A 36 -6.97 5.62 12.58
CA VAL A 36 -8.43 5.37 12.63
C VAL A 36 -9.22 6.57 12.10
N ALA A 37 -8.82 7.79 12.49
CA ALA A 37 -9.47 9.00 11.99
C ALA A 37 -9.30 9.17 10.47
N LEU A 38 -8.11 8.91 9.93
CA LEU A 38 -7.86 8.93 8.49
C LEU A 38 -8.67 7.86 7.77
N ALA A 39 -8.74 6.66 8.32
CA ALA A 39 -9.54 5.57 7.76
C ALA A 39 -11.04 5.96 7.67
N ALA A 40 -11.59 6.55 8.72
CA ALA A 40 -12.97 7.03 8.72
C ALA A 40 -13.23 8.14 7.70
N GLN A 41 -12.22 9.00 7.45
CA GLN A 41 -12.31 10.06 6.43
C GLN A 41 -12.29 9.50 5.01
N LEU A 42 -11.40 8.54 4.72
CA LEU A 42 -11.18 8.04 3.36
C LEU A 42 -12.17 6.93 2.97
N VAL A 43 -12.67 6.20 3.94
CA VAL A 43 -13.52 5.02 3.75
C VAL A 43 -14.86 5.22 4.50
N PRO A 44 -15.76 6.07 3.96
CA PRO A 44 -17.10 6.20 4.50
C PRO A 44 -17.85 4.86 4.54
N PRO A 45 -18.93 4.74 5.35
CA PRO A 45 -19.82 3.58 5.31
C PRO A 45 -20.27 3.25 3.87
N ASP A 46 -20.43 1.97 3.58
CA ASP A 46 -20.87 1.44 2.28
C ASP A 46 -19.87 1.58 1.11
N THR A 47 -18.62 2.05 1.39
CA THR A 47 -17.55 2.03 0.40
C THR A 47 -17.09 0.59 0.14
N SER A 48 -17.06 0.16 -1.12
CA SER A 48 -16.50 -1.16 -1.48
C SER A 48 -15.02 -1.26 -1.16
N ALA A 49 -14.51 -2.48 -0.94
CA ALA A 49 -13.09 -2.70 -0.63
C ALA A 49 -12.18 -2.20 -1.77
N ALA A 50 -12.59 -2.36 -3.02
CA ALA A 50 -11.83 -1.89 -4.18
C ALA A 50 -11.75 -0.36 -4.22
N GLU A 51 -12.89 0.32 -4.01
CA GLU A 51 -12.93 1.78 -3.98
C GLU A 51 -12.15 2.33 -2.78
N ALA A 52 -12.25 1.71 -1.62
CA ALA A 52 -11.48 2.07 -0.44
C ALA A 52 -9.97 1.96 -0.68
N ALA A 53 -9.53 0.85 -1.27
CA ALA A 53 -8.13 0.63 -1.59
C ALA A 53 -7.59 1.69 -2.58
N LYS A 54 -8.40 2.03 -3.61
CA LYS A 54 -8.08 3.09 -4.56
C LYS A 54 -7.96 4.45 -3.87
N ARG A 55 -8.93 4.84 -3.04
CA ARG A 55 -8.92 6.13 -2.31
C ARG A 55 -7.72 6.25 -1.37
N VAL A 56 -7.42 5.19 -0.63
CA VAL A 56 -6.26 5.14 0.29
C VAL A 56 -4.96 5.24 -0.50
N ARG A 57 -4.83 4.52 -1.64
CA ARG A 57 -3.69 4.63 -2.53
C ARG A 57 -3.53 6.05 -3.06
N ASP A 58 -4.58 6.65 -3.62
CA ASP A 58 -4.53 7.97 -4.25
C ASP A 58 -4.18 9.06 -3.22
N TRP A 59 -4.78 8.95 -2.03
CA TRP A 59 -4.46 9.85 -0.93
C TRP A 59 -3.00 9.72 -0.51
N THR A 60 -2.49 8.49 -0.30
CA THR A 60 -1.11 8.25 0.11
C THR A 60 -0.12 8.73 -0.95
N ARG A 61 -0.45 8.52 -2.23
CA ARG A 61 0.36 8.98 -3.37
C ARG A 61 0.49 10.50 -3.39
N ARG A 62 -0.61 11.21 -3.16
CA ARG A 62 -0.67 12.67 -3.19
C ARG A 62 -0.08 13.32 -1.95
N GLU A 63 -0.39 12.80 -0.77
CA GLU A 63 -0.13 13.46 0.51
C GLU A 63 1.20 13.06 1.17
N VAL A 64 1.80 11.96 0.75
CA VAL A 64 3.07 11.48 1.31
C VAL A 64 4.18 11.62 0.26
N VAL A 65 5.14 12.49 0.55
CA VAL A 65 6.29 12.73 -0.33
C VAL A 65 7.22 11.52 -0.28
N TYR A 66 7.66 11.05 -1.45
CA TYR A 66 8.65 9.98 -1.52
C TYR A 66 10.03 10.50 -1.10
N THR A 67 10.64 9.83 -0.14
CA THR A 67 12.00 10.11 0.33
C THR A 67 12.79 8.82 0.44
N LEU A 68 14.08 8.86 0.13
CA LEU A 68 14.99 7.73 0.35
C LEU A 68 15.41 7.71 1.84
N ASP A 69 14.47 7.38 2.70
CA ASP A 69 14.69 7.29 4.14
C ASP A 69 14.58 5.83 4.60
N VAL A 70 15.69 5.24 4.96
CA VAL A 70 15.78 3.86 5.46
C VAL A 70 15.34 3.70 6.92
N LYS A 71 14.79 4.74 7.54
CA LYS A 71 14.34 4.66 8.94
C LYS A 71 13.12 3.77 9.08
N GLU A 72 13.17 2.89 10.06
CA GLU A 72 12.00 2.15 10.52
C GLU A 72 10.99 3.14 11.11
N ARG A 73 9.82 3.26 10.47
CA ARG A 73 8.74 4.13 10.91
C ARG A 73 7.44 3.34 11.07
N ARG A 74 6.65 3.69 12.07
CA ARG A 74 5.26 3.24 12.16
C ARG A 74 4.43 3.90 11.08
N ALA A 75 3.25 3.34 10.82
CA ALA A 75 2.28 3.96 9.92
C ALA A 75 1.85 5.35 10.43
N SER A 76 1.63 5.50 11.75
CA SER A 76 1.31 6.78 12.38
C SER A 76 2.44 7.82 12.26
N ASP A 77 3.72 7.41 12.32
CA ASP A 77 4.85 8.30 12.11
C ASP A 77 4.88 8.80 10.66
N THR A 78 4.68 7.91 9.68
CA THR A 78 4.60 8.26 8.26
C THR A 78 3.42 9.21 8.00
N LEU A 79 2.27 8.99 8.65
CA LEU A 79 1.13 9.89 8.58
C LEU A 79 1.46 11.28 9.12
N SER A 80 2.17 11.35 10.23
CA SER A 80 2.56 12.62 10.87
C SER A 80 3.59 13.41 10.05
N THR A 81 4.62 12.73 9.56
CA THR A 81 5.72 13.39 8.81
C THR A 81 5.38 13.68 7.36
N ARG A 82 4.41 12.96 6.77
CA ARG A 82 4.06 13.05 5.35
C ARG A 82 5.23 12.73 4.41
N GLU A 83 6.16 11.90 4.88
CA GLU A 83 7.34 11.50 4.14
C GLU A 83 7.60 10.01 4.33
N GLY A 84 8.14 9.36 3.29
CA GLY A 84 8.55 7.98 3.40
C GLY A 84 8.87 7.32 2.06
N MET A 85 9.65 6.25 2.13
CA MET A 85 9.95 5.40 0.98
C MET A 85 8.81 4.41 0.71
N CYS A 86 8.99 3.53 -0.28
CA CYS A 86 7.98 2.54 -0.69
C CYS A 86 7.42 1.74 0.49
N THR A 87 8.28 1.24 1.39
CA THR A 87 7.88 0.47 2.56
C THR A 87 7.04 1.28 3.55
N ASN A 88 7.39 2.55 3.80
CA ASN A 88 6.64 3.42 4.70
C ASN A 88 5.26 3.76 4.12
N LYS A 89 5.20 4.07 2.82
CA LYS A 89 3.94 4.35 2.12
C LYS A 89 3.04 3.11 2.07
N ALA A 90 3.59 1.93 1.77
CA ALA A 90 2.86 0.67 1.83
C ALA A 90 2.32 0.39 3.24
N ASN A 91 3.15 0.61 4.27
CA ASN A 91 2.78 0.40 5.66
C ASN A 91 1.61 1.31 6.09
N LEU A 92 1.64 2.59 5.69
CA LEU A 92 0.54 3.52 5.95
C LEU A 92 -0.76 3.06 5.26
N GLN A 93 -0.69 2.65 3.97
CA GLN A 93 -1.86 2.14 3.26
C GLN A 93 -2.46 0.91 3.96
N VAL A 94 -1.61 -0.07 4.32
CA VAL A 94 -2.03 -1.29 5.01
C VAL A 94 -2.68 -0.95 6.35
N ALA A 95 -2.11 -0.03 7.12
CA ALA A 95 -2.67 0.37 8.42
C ALA A 95 -4.04 1.03 8.28
N VAL A 96 -4.20 1.95 7.33
CA VAL A 96 -5.48 2.63 7.07
C VAL A 96 -6.55 1.64 6.61
N LEU A 97 -6.23 0.72 5.71
CA LEU A 97 -7.16 -0.30 5.25
C LEU A 97 -7.58 -1.26 6.38
N ARG A 98 -6.61 -1.71 7.21
CA ARG A 98 -6.91 -2.54 8.38
C ARG A 98 -7.79 -1.80 9.40
N ALA A 99 -7.54 -0.50 9.63
CA ALA A 99 -8.37 0.33 10.49
C ALA A 99 -9.81 0.47 9.95
N ALA A 100 -9.96 0.51 8.61
CA ALA A 100 -11.27 0.46 7.95
C ALA A 100 -11.88 -0.94 7.95
N GLY A 101 -11.16 -1.95 8.49
CA GLY A 101 -11.57 -3.35 8.55
C GLY A 101 -11.43 -4.10 7.23
N ILE A 102 -10.65 -3.63 6.30
CA ILE A 102 -10.34 -4.30 5.04
C ILE A 102 -9.04 -5.08 5.21
N PRO A 103 -9.05 -6.42 4.97
CA PRO A 103 -7.83 -7.21 5.08
C PRO A 103 -6.79 -6.71 4.08
N ALA A 104 -5.61 -6.32 4.58
CA ALA A 104 -4.55 -5.77 3.77
C ALA A 104 -3.17 -6.29 4.20
N GLY A 105 -2.25 -6.39 3.25
CA GLY A 105 -0.90 -6.89 3.45
C GLY A 105 0.10 -6.24 2.51
N TYR A 106 1.29 -6.83 2.43
CA TYR A 106 2.41 -6.30 1.66
C TYR A 106 2.74 -7.22 0.50
N VAL A 107 3.10 -6.62 -0.61
CA VAL A 107 3.74 -7.29 -1.74
C VAL A 107 5.17 -6.80 -1.82
N MET A 108 6.10 -7.73 -1.95
CA MET A 108 7.51 -7.43 -2.18
C MET A 108 7.93 -8.05 -3.50
N CYS A 109 8.54 -7.26 -4.37
CA CYS A 109 9.06 -7.73 -5.64
C CYS A 109 10.47 -7.19 -5.88
N HIS A 110 11.24 -7.93 -6.69
CA HIS A 110 12.51 -7.44 -7.19
C HIS A 110 12.27 -6.52 -8.38
N VAL A 111 12.94 -5.38 -8.36
CA VAL A 111 12.94 -4.41 -9.46
C VAL A 111 14.38 -4.05 -9.82
N THR A 112 14.61 -3.58 -11.03
CA THR A 112 15.91 -3.02 -11.40
C THR A 112 16.08 -1.66 -10.77
N LYS A 113 17.33 -1.22 -10.57
CA LYS A 113 17.60 0.10 -9.96
C LYS A 113 17.10 1.27 -10.82
N GLU A 114 16.90 1.07 -12.12
CA GLU A 114 16.28 2.06 -13.01
C GLU A 114 14.90 2.51 -12.54
N ALA A 115 14.18 1.65 -11.81
CA ALA A 115 12.89 2.01 -11.21
C ALA A 115 13.00 3.18 -10.22
N PHE A 116 14.18 3.42 -9.65
CA PHE A 116 14.44 4.50 -8.70
C PHE A 116 15.09 5.74 -9.34
N LYS A 117 15.43 5.68 -10.63
CA LYS A 117 16.06 6.80 -11.31
C LYS A 117 15.06 7.94 -11.50
N CYS A 118 15.32 9.06 -10.86
CA CYS A 118 14.54 10.29 -11.01
C CYS A 118 15.49 11.50 -11.01
N GLU A 119 15.04 12.64 -11.51
CA GLU A 119 15.85 13.86 -11.58
C GLU A 119 16.36 14.36 -10.22
N ALA A 120 15.62 14.02 -9.14
CA ALA A 120 15.99 14.43 -7.78
C ALA A 120 16.98 13.47 -7.11
N LEU A 121 17.28 12.31 -7.70
CA LEU A 121 18.21 11.34 -7.14
C LEU A 121 19.62 11.67 -7.64
N LEU A 122 20.51 12.01 -6.71
CA LEU A 122 21.93 12.21 -7.01
C LEU A 122 22.56 10.91 -7.57
N ASP A 123 23.40 11.04 -8.58
CA ASP A 123 24.07 9.88 -9.21
C ASP A 123 24.84 9.04 -8.19
N GLU A 124 25.48 9.67 -7.23
CA GLU A 124 26.22 9.00 -6.13
C GLU A 124 25.30 8.10 -5.29
N LEU A 125 24.08 8.55 -4.99
CA LEU A 125 23.07 7.76 -4.27
C LEU A 125 22.54 6.63 -5.16
N TYR A 126 22.31 6.90 -6.44
CA TYR A 126 21.87 5.90 -7.41
C TYR A 126 22.86 4.73 -7.50
N GLU A 127 24.16 5.02 -7.51
CA GLU A 127 25.18 3.96 -7.56
C GLU A 127 25.24 3.10 -6.29
N THR A 128 24.70 3.58 -5.17
CA THR A 128 24.62 2.78 -3.93
C THR A 128 23.45 1.80 -3.90
N ILE A 129 22.47 1.95 -4.82
CA ILE A 129 21.31 1.06 -4.88
C ILE A 129 21.76 -0.31 -5.42
N SER A 130 21.52 -1.36 -4.63
CA SER A 130 21.80 -2.73 -5.05
C SER A 130 20.91 -3.16 -6.20
N GLU A 131 21.40 -4.07 -7.03
CA GLU A 131 20.64 -4.65 -8.13
C GLU A 131 20.67 -6.19 -8.08
N PRO A 132 19.53 -6.87 -8.10
CA PRO A 132 18.18 -6.29 -8.02
C PRO A 132 17.92 -5.65 -6.65
N THR A 133 17.02 -4.66 -6.63
CA THR A 133 16.56 -4.03 -5.39
C THR A 133 15.13 -4.49 -5.07
N ILE A 134 14.69 -4.26 -3.83
CA ILE A 134 13.36 -4.68 -3.38
C ILE A 134 12.42 -3.48 -3.40
N HIS A 135 11.27 -3.67 -4.05
CA HIS A 135 10.14 -2.75 -3.98
C HIS A 135 9.02 -3.35 -3.15
N CYS A 136 8.34 -2.50 -2.37
CA CYS A 136 7.25 -2.89 -1.49
C CYS A 136 6.02 -2.01 -1.73
N PHE A 137 4.85 -2.64 -1.85
CA PHE A 137 3.57 -1.94 -1.99
C PHE A 137 2.42 -2.69 -1.31
N CYS A 138 1.25 -2.07 -1.26
CA CYS A 138 0.07 -2.58 -0.57
C CYS A 138 -0.70 -3.60 -1.42
N ALA A 139 -1.26 -4.62 -0.77
CA ALA A 139 -2.32 -5.46 -1.32
C ALA A 139 -3.55 -5.41 -0.40
N ALA A 140 -4.74 -5.26 -1.00
CA ALA A 140 -6.03 -5.30 -0.31
C ALA A 140 -6.85 -6.49 -0.78
N TYR A 141 -7.53 -7.17 0.14
CA TYR A 141 -8.44 -8.25 -0.22
C TYR A 141 -9.74 -7.67 -0.77
N ILE A 142 -10.10 -8.11 -1.96
CA ILE A 142 -11.32 -7.69 -2.65
C ILE A 142 -12.33 -8.85 -2.61
N PRO A 143 -13.38 -8.77 -1.78
CA PRO A 143 -14.32 -9.88 -1.55
C PRO A 143 -15.01 -10.35 -2.83
N GLU A 144 -15.33 -9.44 -3.76
CA GLU A 144 -15.99 -9.73 -5.02
C GLU A 144 -15.15 -10.65 -5.93
N HIS A 145 -13.84 -10.59 -5.77
CA HIS A 145 -12.89 -11.41 -6.53
C HIS A 145 -12.27 -12.53 -5.69
N GLN A 146 -12.55 -12.58 -4.38
CA GLN A 146 -11.99 -13.53 -3.42
C GLN A 146 -10.45 -13.62 -3.48
N THR A 147 -9.79 -12.48 -3.73
CA THR A 147 -8.33 -12.42 -3.89
C THR A 147 -7.78 -11.07 -3.41
N PHE A 148 -6.47 -11.04 -3.18
CA PHE A 148 -5.76 -9.78 -2.96
C PHE A 148 -5.46 -9.10 -4.31
N ARG A 149 -5.71 -7.79 -4.36
CA ARG A 149 -5.37 -6.90 -5.47
C ARG A 149 -4.34 -5.88 -5.00
N HIS A 150 -3.49 -5.42 -5.89
CA HIS A 150 -2.30 -4.66 -5.60
C HIS A 150 -2.52 -3.16 -5.85
N TYR A 151 -2.00 -2.31 -4.94
CA TYR A 151 -2.17 -0.86 -5.00
C TYR A 151 -0.88 -0.16 -4.58
N ASP A 152 -0.13 0.34 -5.55
CA ASP A 152 1.13 1.04 -5.32
C ASP A 152 0.91 2.56 -5.22
N ALA A 153 1.31 3.15 -4.09
CA ALA A 153 1.28 4.59 -3.87
C ALA A 153 2.66 5.25 -3.99
N THR A 154 3.67 4.52 -4.45
CA THR A 154 5.05 5.01 -4.46
C THR A 154 5.26 6.15 -5.43
N GLU A 155 4.58 6.12 -6.59
CA GLU A 155 4.72 7.14 -7.61
C GLU A 155 3.74 8.29 -7.46
N LYS A 156 4.27 9.51 -7.58
CA LYS A 156 3.48 10.63 -8.08
C LYS A 156 3.31 10.44 -9.59
N GLU A 157 2.18 10.90 -10.13
CA GLU A 157 1.94 10.92 -11.57
C GLU A 157 3.22 11.28 -12.33
N ARG A 158 3.82 10.30 -12.98
CA ARG A 158 4.91 10.54 -13.90
C ARG A 158 4.31 10.95 -15.23
N ALA A 159 4.81 12.02 -15.77
CA ALA A 159 4.43 12.54 -17.09
C ALA A 159 4.78 11.58 -18.25
N SER A 160 5.46 10.49 -18.00
CA SER A 160 5.70 9.40 -18.97
C SER A 160 6.04 8.11 -18.21
N PRO A 161 5.30 7.01 -18.43
CA PRO A 161 5.77 5.70 -18.00
C PRO A 161 7.02 5.37 -18.82
N SER A 162 8.16 5.21 -18.15
CA SER A 162 9.33 4.66 -18.85
C SER A 162 8.97 3.24 -19.30
N GLU A 163 9.34 2.87 -20.53
CA GLU A 163 9.03 1.57 -21.13
C GLU A 163 9.56 0.37 -20.31
N ASN A 164 10.38 0.63 -19.29
CA ASN A 164 11.06 -0.37 -18.47
C ASN A 164 10.37 -0.68 -17.12
N TRP A 165 9.16 -0.16 -16.87
CA TRP A 165 8.46 -0.44 -15.61
C TRP A 165 7.85 -1.84 -15.61
N LEU A 166 8.28 -2.66 -14.65
CA LEU A 166 7.70 -3.97 -14.36
C LEU A 166 6.28 -3.89 -13.79
N LEU A 167 5.85 -2.71 -13.36
CA LEU A 167 4.55 -2.45 -12.79
C LEU A 167 3.72 -1.59 -13.74
N ALA A 168 2.50 -2.02 -14.00
CA ALA A 168 1.50 -1.25 -14.72
C ALA A 168 0.32 -0.97 -13.81
N GLU A 169 -0.29 0.19 -13.96
CA GLU A 169 -1.51 0.55 -13.26
C GLU A 169 -2.69 0.46 -14.22
N ASP A 170 -3.79 -0.10 -13.74
CA ASP A 170 -5.08 -0.04 -14.40
C ASP A 170 -5.73 1.29 -14.03
N GLU A 171 -5.85 2.22 -14.98
CA GLU A 171 -6.36 3.57 -14.74
C GLU A 171 -7.79 3.59 -14.18
N ALA A 172 -8.63 2.63 -14.57
CA ALA A 172 -10.01 2.58 -14.13
C ALA A 172 -10.14 2.10 -12.67
N THR A 173 -9.38 1.06 -12.32
CA THR A 173 -9.46 0.42 -10.99
C THR A 173 -8.38 0.91 -10.03
N GLY A 174 -7.31 1.51 -10.54
CA GLY A 174 -6.13 1.88 -9.76
C GLY A 174 -5.33 0.66 -9.27
N GLU A 175 -5.58 -0.50 -9.86
CA GLU A 175 -4.89 -1.73 -9.50
C GLU A 175 -3.51 -1.78 -10.15
N THR A 176 -2.50 -2.11 -9.35
CA THR A 176 -1.13 -2.32 -9.83
C THR A 176 -0.94 -3.75 -10.31
N ARG A 177 -0.42 -3.93 -11.52
CA ARG A 177 -0.12 -5.23 -12.12
C ARG A 177 1.37 -5.35 -12.37
N CYS A 178 1.97 -6.47 -11.96
CA CYS A 178 3.33 -6.82 -12.40
C CYS A 178 3.27 -7.22 -13.87
N ARG A 179 4.10 -6.59 -14.71
CA ARG A 179 4.37 -7.08 -16.06
C ARG A 179 5.45 -8.15 -15.92
N LEU A 180 5.05 -9.39 -16.06
CA LEU A 180 5.96 -10.54 -16.16
C LEU A 180 6.46 -10.68 -17.59
#